data_ab506d89aab575deeec09903f8ac3682
#
_entry.id   ab506d89aab575deeec09903f8ac3682
#
_cell.length_a   1.000
_cell.length_b   1.000
_cell.length_c   1.000
_cell.angle_alpha   90.00
_cell.angle_beta   90.00
_cell.angle_gamma   90.00
#
_symmetry.space_group_name_H-M   'P 1'
#
loop_
_entity.id
_entity.type
_entity.pdbx_description
1 polymer ?
#
loop_
_entity_poly.entity_id
_entity_poly.type
_entity_poly.pdbx_seq_one_letter_code
_entity_poly.pdbx_strand_id
1 'polypeptide(L)'
;MRKSLLFAALALATPALGATPPEGVPFEPRRGFFTETDVGVFFTVGGENNYSNAQSYLQLGIGYDLTERLSLGAHFALGSSAQNCFAGYLPQSNVCALSDNFTVAFGDLTAAYHVRLANRFYLTPKVAAGYTRLDPTPVDPDEGDPGRSVNAFNAGLGVGVEYATSFDHFSVGADLLGRYIIGPNIMTFAVFPRVKYTF
;
A
#
# COMPACT_ATOMS: atom_id res chain seq x y z
N MET A 1 9.71 -34.78 15.22
CA MET A 1 9.99 -33.42 14.75
C MET A 1 8.80 -32.53 15.11
N ARG A 2 8.92 -31.70 16.13
CA ARG A 2 7.84 -30.84 16.65
C ARG A 2 7.83 -29.55 15.83
N LYS A 3 6.73 -29.29 15.08
CA LYS A 3 6.49 -28.02 14.41
C LYS A 3 5.95 -27.03 15.46
N SER A 4 6.78 -26.10 15.90
CA SER A 4 6.36 -25.00 16.75
C SER A 4 5.68 -23.94 15.87
N LEU A 5 4.35 -23.88 15.93
CA LEU A 5 3.55 -22.78 15.42
C LEU A 5 3.74 -21.58 16.36
N LEU A 6 4.51 -20.60 15.93
CA LEU A 6 4.56 -19.28 16.55
C LEU A 6 3.27 -18.53 16.16
N PHE A 7 2.27 -18.57 17.02
CA PHE A 7 1.14 -17.64 16.95
C PHE A 7 1.65 -16.28 17.45
N ALA A 8 1.86 -15.33 16.53
CA ALA A 8 1.99 -13.93 16.89
C ALA A 8 0.61 -13.46 17.40
N ALA A 9 0.46 -13.36 18.71
CA ALA A 9 -0.69 -12.73 19.33
C ALA A 9 -0.65 -11.24 18.97
N LEU A 10 -1.50 -10.85 18.01
CA LEU A 10 -1.82 -9.45 17.76
C LEU A 10 -2.59 -8.97 19.00
N ALA A 11 -1.91 -8.31 19.91
CA ALA A 11 -2.54 -7.64 21.03
C ALA A 11 -3.43 -6.54 20.46
N LEU A 12 -4.72 -6.83 20.32
CA LEU A 12 -5.76 -5.84 20.12
C LEU A 12 -5.73 -4.95 21.38
N ALA A 13 -5.01 -3.82 21.27
CA ALA A 13 -5.12 -2.74 22.22
C ALA A 13 -6.60 -2.32 22.22
N THR A 14 -7.34 -2.75 23.24
CA THR A 14 -8.67 -2.21 23.51
C THR A 14 -8.51 -0.70 23.63
N PRO A 15 -9.17 0.11 22.76
CA PRO A 15 -9.14 1.54 22.95
C PRO A 15 -9.69 1.84 24.34
N ALA A 16 -8.88 2.47 25.19
CA ALA A 16 -9.37 3.03 26.42
C ALA A 16 -10.58 3.90 26.04
N LEU A 17 -11.76 3.52 26.52
CA LEU A 17 -12.97 4.31 26.40
C LEU A 17 -12.74 5.61 27.21
N GLY A 18 -12.00 6.53 26.58
CA GLY A 18 -11.83 7.89 27.07
C GLY A 18 -13.18 8.58 27.05
N ALA A 19 -13.40 9.43 28.06
CA ALA A 19 -14.61 10.16 28.32
C ALA A 19 -15.34 10.58 27.04
N THR A 20 -16.60 10.20 26.92
CA THR A 20 -17.50 10.67 25.87
C THR A 20 -17.43 12.20 25.79
N PRO A 21 -17.07 12.79 24.65
CA PRO A 21 -17.20 14.22 24.47
C PRO A 21 -18.65 14.62 24.72
N PRO A 22 -18.92 15.81 25.25
CA PRO A 22 -20.29 16.26 25.49
C PRO A 22 -21.08 16.14 24.17
N GLU A 23 -22.26 15.50 24.26
CA GLU A 23 -23.17 15.36 23.13
C GLU A 23 -23.47 16.76 22.58
N GLY A 24 -23.06 17.03 21.34
CA GLY A 24 -23.46 18.25 20.67
C GLY A 24 -22.46 18.87 19.70
N VAL A 25 -21.17 18.64 19.83
CA VAL A 25 -20.19 19.21 18.88
C VAL A 25 -19.67 18.07 17.98
N PRO A 26 -19.91 18.11 16.66
CA PRO A 26 -19.31 17.17 15.73
C PRO A 26 -17.78 17.27 15.84
N PHE A 27 -17.11 16.13 16.04
CA PHE A 27 -15.66 16.10 15.99
C PHE A 27 -15.22 16.43 14.55
N GLU A 28 -14.46 17.51 14.38
CA GLU A 28 -13.84 17.89 13.14
C GLU A 28 -12.34 17.54 13.21
N PRO A 29 -11.86 16.58 12.41
CA PRO A 29 -10.44 16.29 12.36
C PRO A 29 -9.68 17.49 11.80
N ARG A 30 -8.48 17.72 12.31
CA ARG A 30 -7.60 18.76 11.77
C ARG A 30 -7.32 18.48 10.29
N ARG A 31 -7.33 19.53 9.48
CA ARG A 31 -7.08 19.50 8.05
C ARG A 31 -5.92 20.42 7.71
N GLY A 32 -5.19 20.08 6.68
CA GLY A 32 -4.06 20.88 6.23
C GLY A 32 -2.96 20.03 5.61
N PHE A 33 -1.74 20.45 5.81
CA PHE A 33 -0.58 19.67 5.40
C PHE A 33 -0.46 18.42 6.27
N PHE A 34 -0.20 17.28 5.65
CA PHE A 34 -0.03 16.01 6.36
C PHE A 34 1.16 15.20 5.85
N THR A 35 1.62 14.32 6.72
CA THR A 35 2.54 13.23 6.38
C THR A 35 1.88 11.90 6.74
N GLU A 36 2.19 10.86 5.97
CA GLU A 36 1.73 9.51 6.28
C GLU A 36 2.83 8.47 6.11
N THR A 37 2.73 7.43 6.92
CA THR A 37 3.65 6.29 6.90
C THR A 37 2.83 5.01 6.95
N ASP A 38 3.12 4.12 6.01
CA ASP A 38 2.37 2.90 5.79
C ASP A 38 3.35 1.73 5.71
N VAL A 39 3.09 0.67 6.45
CA VAL A 39 3.89 -0.55 6.41
C VAL A 39 2.96 -1.74 6.31
N GLY A 40 3.17 -2.63 5.36
CA GLY A 40 2.24 -3.73 5.15
C GLY A 40 2.78 -4.85 4.29
N VAL A 41 1.88 -5.50 3.58
CA VAL A 41 2.19 -6.59 2.68
C VAL A 41 1.89 -6.19 1.23
N PHE A 42 2.73 -6.69 0.33
CA PHE A 42 2.69 -6.42 -1.09
C PHE A 42 2.73 -7.74 -1.85
N PHE A 43 1.96 -7.82 -2.92
CA PHE A 43 2.02 -8.93 -3.85
C PHE A 43 1.70 -8.46 -5.27
N THR A 44 2.17 -9.22 -6.24
CA THR A 44 1.99 -8.95 -7.66
C THR A 44 1.27 -10.12 -8.32
N VAL A 45 0.52 -9.80 -9.38
CA VAL A 45 -0.20 -10.77 -10.20
C VAL A 45 0.06 -10.43 -11.65
N GLY A 46 0.46 -11.41 -12.45
CA GLY A 46 0.69 -11.22 -13.88
C GLY A 46 1.37 -12.40 -14.53
N GLY A 47 1.36 -12.45 -15.88
CA GLY A 47 1.93 -13.52 -16.66
C GLY A 47 1.20 -14.87 -16.53
N GLU A 48 1.82 -15.95 -17.01
CA GLU A 48 1.19 -17.28 -17.04
C GLU A 48 0.98 -17.91 -15.67
N ASN A 49 1.87 -17.69 -14.72
CA ASN A 49 1.76 -18.21 -13.35
C ASN A 49 1.00 -17.29 -12.40
N ASN A 50 0.66 -16.10 -12.81
CA ASN A 50 -0.30 -15.17 -12.21
C ASN A 50 -0.15 -14.84 -10.72
N TYR A 51 0.94 -15.24 -10.05
CA TYR A 51 0.99 -15.13 -8.60
C TYR A 51 2.41 -14.96 -8.07
N SER A 52 2.57 -14.08 -7.10
CA SER A 52 3.79 -13.93 -6.31
C SER A 52 3.50 -14.09 -4.82
N ASN A 53 4.50 -14.48 -4.06
CA ASN A 53 4.40 -14.52 -2.61
C ASN A 53 4.21 -13.11 -2.03
N ALA A 54 3.37 -13.00 -0.99
CA ALA A 54 3.22 -11.77 -0.26
C ALA A 54 4.52 -11.39 0.44
N GLN A 55 4.97 -10.16 0.24
CA GLN A 55 6.22 -9.63 0.77
C GLN A 55 6.01 -8.26 1.44
N SER A 56 7.09 -7.65 1.89
CA SER A 56 7.05 -6.37 2.60
C SER A 56 6.67 -5.21 1.69
N TYR A 57 5.94 -4.27 2.26
CA TYR A 57 5.58 -2.99 1.66
C TYR A 57 5.85 -1.86 2.63
N LEU A 58 6.45 -0.79 2.13
CA LEU A 58 6.67 0.45 2.85
C LEU A 58 6.24 1.61 1.95
N GLN A 59 5.45 2.54 2.47
CA GLN A 59 5.09 3.78 1.77
C GLN A 59 5.25 4.96 2.70
N LEU A 60 5.79 6.04 2.17
CA LEU A 60 5.89 7.35 2.79
C LEU A 60 5.14 8.36 1.94
N GLY A 61 4.33 9.19 2.56
CA GLY A 61 3.52 10.17 1.88
C GLY A 61 3.57 11.54 2.53
N ILE A 62 3.37 12.53 1.68
CA ILE A 62 3.10 13.91 2.07
C ILE A 62 1.89 14.40 1.28
N GLY A 63 1.11 15.30 1.86
CA GLY A 63 -0.05 15.81 1.14
C GLY A 63 -0.72 16.99 1.81
N TYR A 64 -1.85 17.37 1.24
CA TYR A 64 -2.64 18.48 1.70
C TYR A 64 -4.13 18.18 1.59
N ASP A 65 -4.87 18.41 2.66
CA ASP A 65 -6.34 18.31 2.68
C ASP A 65 -6.92 19.61 2.10
N LEU A 66 -7.32 19.57 0.81
CA LEU A 66 -7.88 20.73 0.10
C LEU A 66 -9.23 21.15 0.67
N THR A 67 -10.03 20.17 1.06
CA THR A 67 -11.34 20.35 1.68
C THR A 67 -11.54 19.29 2.76
N GLU A 68 -12.67 19.35 3.48
CA GLU A 68 -13.06 18.29 4.43
C GLU A 68 -13.21 16.91 3.78
N ARG A 69 -13.38 16.86 2.47
CA ARG A 69 -13.65 15.62 1.73
C ARG A 69 -12.59 15.24 0.73
N LEU A 70 -11.72 16.16 0.35
CA LEU A 70 -10.75 15.92 -0.72
C LEU A 70 -9.34 16.21 -0.24
N SER A 71 -8.46 15.24 -0.38
CA SER A 71 -7.02 15.39 -0.15
C SER A 71 -6.22 15.00 -1.39
N LEU A 72 -5.09 15.67 -1.58
CA LEU A 72 -4.08 15.33 -2.57
C LEU A 72 -2.79 15.00 -1.87
N GLY A 73 -2.06 14.01 -2.40
CA GLY A 73 -0.80 13.57 -1.83
C GLY A 73 0.20 13.14 -2.90
N ALA A 74 1.46 13.10 -2.50
CA ALA A 74 2.55 12.49 -3.22
C ALA A 74 3.14 11.38 -2.35
N HIS A 75 3.33 10.20 -2.91
CA HIS A 75 3.78 9.01 -2.19
C HIS A 75 5.00 8.41 -2.86
N PHE A 76 5.92 7.95 -2.05
CA PHE A 76 7.00 7.06 -2.46
C PHE A 76 6.80 5.73 -1.75
N ALA A 77 6.79 4.64 -2.53
CA ALA A 77 6.58 3.32 -1.96
C ALA A 77 7.57 2.29 -2.51
N LEU A 78 7.90 1.33 -1.69
CA LEU A 78 8.73 0.17 -2.01
C LEU A 78 7.98 -1.11 -1.70
N GLY A 79 7.92 -2.00 -2.67
CA GLY A 79 7.42 -3.35 -2.53
C GLY A 79 8.46 -4.35 -3.03
N SER A 80 8.44 -5.55 -2.48
CA SER A 80 9.25 -6.67 -2.96
C SER A 80 8.35 -7.78 -3.48
N SER A 81 8.80 -8.54 -4.46
CA SER A 81 8.05 -9.67 -5.02
C SER A 81 9.00 -10.76 -5.53
N ALA A 82 8.54 -12.01 -5.55
CA ALA A 82 9.34 -13.14 -6.03
C ALA A 82 9.39 -13.16 -7.56
N GLN A 83 10.58 -13.14 -8.11
CA GLN A 83 10.83 -13.03 -9.54
C GLN A 83 10.45 -14.29 -10.32
N ASN A 84 10.82 -15.44 -9.82
CA ASN A 84 10.66 -16.74 -10.49
C ASN A 84 9.22 -17.31 -10.41
N CYS A 85 8.29 -16.60 -9.80
CA CYS A 85 6.87 -16.94 -9.84
C CYS A 85 6.12 -16.23 -10.96
N PHE A 86 6.81 -15.44 -11.80
CA PHE A 86 6.24 -14.80 -12.98
C PHE A 86 6.39 -15.66 -14.24
N ALA A 87 5.45 -15.54 -15.16
CA ALA A 87 5.47 -16.20 -16.46
C ALA A 87 6.75 -15.92 -17.21
N GLY A 88 7.27 -16.91 -17.90
CA GLY A 88 8.53 -16.84 -18.61
C GLY A 88 9.76 -17.01 -17.69
N TYR A 89 9.61 -16.82 -16.41
CA TYR A 89 10.68 -16.96 -15.42
C TYR A 89 10.53 -18.26 -14.62
N LEU A 90 10.35 -19.38 -15.29
CA LEU A 90 10.39 -20.68 -14.65
C LEU A 90 11.84 -21.17 -14.59
N PRO A 91 12.45 -21.28 -13.40
CA PRO A 91 13.69 -22.01 -13.27
C PRO A 91 13.43 -23.47 -13.72
N GLN A 92 14.44 -24.11 -14.27
CA GLN A 92 14.36 -25.50 -14.76
C GLN A 92 13.83 -26.51 -13.71
N SER A 93 13.66 -26.10 -12.47
CA SER A 93 13.20 -26.91 -11.33
C SER A 93 11.72 -26.73 -10.95
N ASN A 94 10.95 -25.92 -11.62
CA ASN A 94 9.54 -25.61 -11.28
C ASN A 94 9.30 -25.16 -9.82
N VAL A 95 10.32 -24.70 -9.12
CA VAL A 95 10.23 -24.22 -7.73
C VAL A 95 10.55 -22.75 -7.70
N CYS A 96 9.63 -21.95 -7.18
CA CYS A 96 9.92 -20.55 -6.85
C CYS A 96 11.00 -20.51 -5.74
N ALA A 97 12.24 -20.23 -6.10
CA ALA A 97 13.29 -20.05 -5.12
C ALA A 97 13.11 -18.70 -4.43
N LEU A 98 13.12 -18.68 -3.09
CA LEU A 98 12.96 -17.47 -2.27
C LEU A 98 14.10 -16.44 -2.47
N SER A 99 15.16 -16.80 -3.20
CA SER A 99 16.35 -15.98 -3.42
C SER A 99 16.23 -14.98 -4.56
N ASP A 100 15.29 -15.18 -5.48
CA ASP A 100 15.17 -14.32 -6.65
C ASP A 100 13.98 -13.39 -6.48
N ASN A 101 14.25 -12.23 -5.93
CA ASN A 101 13.25 -11.19 -5.72
C ASN A 101 13.52 -10.02 -6.67
N PHE A 102 12.46 -9.34 -7.06
CA PHE A 102 12.56 -8.02 -7.65
C PHE A 102 11.93 -6.98 -6.72
N THR A 103 12.46 -5.78 -6.78
CA THR A 103 11.93 -4.63 -6.03
C THR A 103 11.10 -3.77 -6.96
N VAL A 104 9.98 -3.30 -6.46
CA VAL A 104 9.11 -2.36 -7.15
C VAL A 104 9.09 -1.07 -6.36
N ALA A 105 9.61 -0.01 -6.96
CA ALA A 105 9.55 1.34 -6.41
C ALA A 105 8.48 2.15 -7.13
N PHE A 106 7.63 2.83 -6.37
CA PHE A 106 6.57 3.69 -6.89
C PHE A 106 6.80 5.13 -6.48
N GLY A 107 6.56 6.06 -7.41
CA GLY A 107 6.43 7.49 -7.14
C GLY A 107 5.08 7.96 -7.67
N ASP A 108 4.09 8.16 -6.80
CA ASP A 108 2.69 8.39 -7.17
C ASP A 108 2.18 9.73 -6.69
N LEU A 109 1.30 10.33 -7.48
CA LEU A 109 0.35 11.33 -7.04
C LEU A 109 -0.98 10.64 -6.72
N THR A 110 -1.61 11.03 -5.63
CA THR A 110 -2.88 10.45 -5.18
C THR A 110 -3.93 11.52 -4.94
N ALA A 111 -5.17 11.15 -5.18
CA ALA A 111 -6.33 11.91 -4.73
C ALA A 111 -7.23 10.97 -3.92
N ALA A 112 -7.64 11.41 -2.74
CA ALA A 112 -8.50 10.64 -1.85
C ALA A 112 -9.74 11.44 -1.48
N TYR A 113 -10.89 10.77 -1.45
CA TYR A 113 -12.16 11.36 -1.06
C TYR A 113 -12.64 10.76 0.25
N HIS A 114 -12.89 11.61 1.25
CA HIS A 114 -13.27 11.20 2.60
C HIS A 114 -14.79 11.17 2.75
N VAL A 115 -15.37 9.99 2.89
CA VAL A 115 -16.78 9.76 3.17
C VAL A 115 -16.94 9.47 4.66
N ARG A 116 -17.60 10.35 5.39
CA ARG A 116 -17.86 10.14 6.82
C ARG A 116 -18.90 9.04 7.01
N LEU A 117 -18.52 7.95 7.68
CA LEU A 117 -19.42 6.84 8.02
C LEU A 117 -20.02 6.99 9.42
N ALA A 118 -19.21 7.45 10.36
CA ALA A 118 -19.62 7.68 11.74
C ALA A 118 -18.80 8.82 12.36
N ASN A 119 -19.06 9.14 13.62
CA ASN A 119 -18.20 10.07 14.33
C ASN A 119 -16.77 9.53 14.37
N ARG A 120 -15.80 10.26 13.77
CA ARG A 120 -14.37 9.91 13.65
C ARG A 120 -14.02 8.77 12.65
N PHE A 121 -14.99 8.10 12.02
CA PHE A 121 -14.74 7.07 11.01
C PHE A 121 -15.03 7.56 9.61
N TYR A 122 -14.06 7.35 8.73
CA TYR A 122 -14.13 7.73 7.33
C TYR A 122 -13.80 6.55 6.43
N LEU A 123 -14.54 6.42 5.33
CA LEU A 123 -14.17 5.60 4.19
C LEU A 123 -13.42 6.50 3.19
N THR A 124 -12.30 6.03 2.69
CA THR A 124 -11.41 6.82 1.83
C THR A 124 -11.13 6.10 0.52
N PRO A 125 -12.06 6.14 -0.46
CA PRO A 125 -11.70 5.79 -1.84
C PRO A 125 -10.61 6.72 -2.35
N LYS A 126 -9.63 6.15 -3.07
CA LYS A 126 -8.48 6.89 -3.60
C LYS A 126 -8.10 6.41 -4.99
N VAL A 127 -7.54 7.33 -5.76
CA VAL A 127 -6.90 7.06 -7.04
C VAL A 127 -5.44 7.42 -6.96
N ALA A 128 -4.60 6.69 -7.67
CA ALA A 128 -3.17 6.93 -7.74
C ALA A 128 -2.71 6.87 -9.20
N ALA A 129 -1.74 7.68 -9.56
CA ALA A 129 -1.07 7.61 -10.84
C ALA A 129 0.37 8.09 -10.69
N GLY A 130 1.30 7.45 -11.39
CA GLY A 130 2.70 7.81 -11.29
C GLY A 130 3.64 6.94 -12.09
N TYR A 131 4.85 6.84 -11.60
CA TYR A 131 5.91 6.04 -12.18
C TYR A 131 6.31 4.89 -11.26
N THR A 132 6.62 3.77 -11.90
CA THR A 132 7.12 2.56 -11.24
C THR A 132 8.47 2.21 -11.82
N ARG A 133 9.42 1.84 -10.96
CA ARG A 133 10.67 1.19 -11.33
C ARG A 133 10.67 -0.24 -10.81
N LEU A 134 10.92 -1.18 -11.73
CA LEU A 134 11.12 -2.59 -11.45
C LEU A 134 12.62 -2.89 -11.50
N ASP A 135 13.17 -3.55 -10.50
CA ASP A 135 14.60 -3.85 -10.42
C ASP A 135 14.88 -5.19 -9.70
N PRO A 136 15.43 -6.19 -10.38
CA PRO A 136 15.47 -6.36 -11.83
C PRO A 136 14.08 -6.52 -12.44
N THR A 137 13.96 -6.37 -13.76
CA THR A 137 12.68 -6.62 -14.42
C THR A 137 12.33 -8.10 -14.44
N PRO A 138 11.09 -8.49 -14.09
CA PRO A 138 10.61 -9.87 -14.22
C PRO A 138 10.14 -10.22 -15.63
N VAL A 139 10.54 -9.48 -16.65
CA VAL A 139 10.14 -9.69 -18.05
C VAL A 139 10.97 -10.79 -18.69
N ASP A 140 10.36 -11.46 -19.68
CA ASP A 140 10.90 -12.59 -20.46
C ASP A 140 12.39 -12.38 -20.84
N PRO A 141 13.27 -13.35 -20.51
CA PRO A 141 14.68 -13.30 -20.87
C PRO A 141 14.93 -13.28 -22.39
N ASP A 142 13.98 -13.68 -23.22
CA ASP A 142 14.11 -13.64 -24.69
C ASP A 142 13.93 -12.24 -25.29
N GLU A 143 13.36 -11.27 -24.55
CA GLU A 143 13.18 -9.89 -25.01
C GLU A 143 14.21 -8.90 -24.50
N GLY A 144 15.13 -9.27 -23.62
CA GLY A 144 16.10 -8.35 -23.05
C GLY A 144 17.04 -8.95 -22.03
N ASP A 145 18.06 -8.20 -21.70
CA ASP A 145 19.09 -8.52 -20.75
C ASP A 145 18.46 -8.83 -19.35
N PRO A 146 18.53 -10.08 -18.85
CA PRO A 146 17.98 -10.45 -17.54
C PRO A 146 18.77 -9.69 -16.47
N GLY A 147 18.15 -8.73 -15.82
CA GLY A 147 18.76 -7.87 -14.80
C GLY A 147 18.66 -6.37 -15.10
N ARG A 148 18.07 -5.98 -16.21
CA ARG A 148 17.83 -4.58 -16.53
C ARG A 148 16.64 -4.02 -15.72
N SER A 149 16.81 -2.86 -15.13
CA SER A 149 15.68 -2.14 -14.51
C SER A 149 14.77 -1.53 -15.57
N VAL A 150 13.47 -1.63 -15.37
CA VAL A 150 12.45 -1.04 -16.25
C VAL A 150 11.68 0.05 -15.50
N ASN A 151 11.48 1.17 -16.18
CA ASN A 151 10.60 2.24 -15.71
C ASN A 151 9.31 2.21 -16.51
N ALA A 152 8.18 2.28 -15.83
CA ALA A 152 6.87 2.23 -16.44
C ALA A 152 5.90 3.20 -15.74
N PHE A 153 4.86 3.59 -16.43
CA PHE A 153 3.74 4.29 -15.80
C PHE A 153 2.87 3.30 -15.03
N ASN A 154 2.27 3.79 -13.96
CA ASN A 154 1.26 3.05 -13.23
C ASN A 154 -0.01 3.89 -13.01
N ALA A 155 -1.13 3.20 -12.87
CA ALA A 155 -2.38 3.77 -12.42
C ALA A 155 -3.03 2.83 -11.40
N GLY A 156 -3.64 3.38 -10.37
CA GLY A 156 -4.18 2.60 -9.27
C GLY A 156 -5.47 3.11 -8.70
N LEU A 157 -6.19 2.20 -8.08
CA LEU A 157 -7.41 2.44 -7.31
C LEU A 157 -7.24 1.82 -5.94
N GLY A 158 -7.73 2.52 -4.92
CA GLY A 158 -7.68 2.03 -3.56
C GLY A 158 -8.89 2.42 -2.75
N VAL A 159 -9.01 1.78 -1.63
CA VAL A 159 -10.00 2.09 -0.60
C VAL A 159 -9.37 1.91 0.77
N GLY A 160 -9.67 2.81 1.67
CA GLY A 160 -9.19 2.73 3.04
C GLY A 160 -10.27 3.07 4.04
N VAL A 161 -10.01 2.72 5.28
CA VAL A 161 -10.75 3.21 6.43
C VAL A 161 -9.81 4.05 7.28
N GLU A 162 -10.31 5.17 7.79
CA GLU A 162 -9.55 6.09 8.62
C GLU A 162 -10.32 6.36 9.91
N TYR A 163 -9.64 6.30 11.02
CA TYR A 163 -10.13 6.68 12.33
C TYR A 163 -9.36 7.90 12.83
N ALA A 164 -10.05 9.03 13.00
CA ALA A 164 -9.49 10.22 13.61
C ALA A 164 -9.40 10.01 15.13
N THR A 165 -8.18 9.92 15.64
CA THR A 165 -7.93 9.70 17.09
C THR A 165 -8.38 10.87 17.94
N SER A 166 -8.32 10.73 19.26
CA SER A 166 -8.56 11.85 20.19
C SER A 166 -7.42 12.88 20.18
N PHE A 167 -6.30 12.56 19.57
CA PHE A 167 -5.22 13.51 19.34
C PHE A 167 -5.49 14.24 18.01
N ASP A 168 -5.65 15.56 18.08
CA ASP A 168 -6.10 16.39 16.95
C ASP A 168 -5.26 16.26 15.68
N HIS A 169 -4.01 15.83 15.82
CA HIS A 169 -3.04 15.71 14.73
C HIS A 169 -2.95 14.31 14.14
N PHE A 170 -3.44 13.28 14.84
CA PHE A 170 -3.21 11.89 14.44
C PHE A 170 -4.49 11.22 13.96
N SER A 171 -4.39 10.55 12.83
CA SER A 171 -5.34 9.52 12.43
C SER A 171 -4.63 8.21 12.11
N VAL A 172 -5.33 7.12 12.30
CA VAL A 172 -4.88 5.78 11.98
C VAL A 172 -5.86 5.13 11.02
N GLY A 173 -5.38 4.25 10.17
CA GLY A 173 -6.23 3.62 9.18
C GLY A 173 -5.66 2.32 8.66
N ALA A 174 -6.37 1.74 7.71
CA ALA A 174 -5.89 0.63 6.91
C ALA A 174 -6.36 0.83 5.47
N ASP A 175 -5.51 0.53 4.53
CA ASP A 175 -5.74 0.72 3.11
C ASP A 175 -5.50 -0.55 2.31
N LEU A 176 -6.28 -0.71 1.25
CA LEU A 176 -6.05 -1.62 0.15
C LEU A 176 -5.82 -0.78 -1.11
N LEU A 177 -4.71 -0.97 -1.78
CA LEU A 177 -4.36 -0.25 -3.00
C LEU A 177 -3.94 -1.23 -4.08
N GLY A 178 -4.66 -1.24 -5.20
CA GLY A 178 -4.31 -1.97 -6.41
C GLY A 178 -3.72 -1.01 -7.43
N ARG A 179 -2.59 -1.38 -8.06
CA ARG A 179 -1.97 -0.63 -9.17
C ARG A 179 -1.74 -1.53 -10.37
N TYR A 180 -1.94 -0.98 -11.54
CA TYR A 180 -1.59 -1.62 -12.80
C TYR A 180 -0.35 -0.93 -13.39
N ILE A 181 0.71 -1.70 -13.65
CA ILE A 181 1.95 -1.22 -14.26
C ILE A 181 1.84 -1.42 -15.77
N ILE A 182 1.82 -0.32 -16.50
CA ILE A 182 1.61 -0.27 -17.94
C ILE A 182 2.92 -0.62 -18.65
N GLY A 183 2.87 -1.52 -19.61
CA GLY A 183 4.03 -2.06 -20.32
C GLY A 183 4.33 -3.48 -19.88
N PRO A 184 4.85 -3.70 -18.67
CA PRO A 184 5.04 -5.04 -18.12
C PRO A 184 3.75 -5.83 -17.86
N ASN A 185 2.58 -5.15 -17.88
CA ASN A 185 1.27 -5.76 -17.65
C ASN A 185 1.15 -6.48 -16.28
N ILE A 186 1.70 -5.87 -15.25
CA ILE A 186 1.71 -6.41 -13.90
C ILE A 186 0.66 -5.69 -13.06
N MET A 187 -0.22 -6.44 -12.40
CA MET A 187 -1.06 -5.92 -11.33
C MET A 187 -0.36 -6.08 -9.98
N THR A 188 -0.42 -5.05 -9.16
CA THR A 188 0.12 -5.06 -7.81
C THR A 188 -0.96 -4.75 -6.80
N PHE A 189 -0.87 -5.37 -5.65
CA PHE A 189 -1.79 -5.12 -4.54
C PHE A 189 -0.97 -4.90 -3.27
N ALA A 190 -1.35 -3.89 -2.50
CA ALA A 190 -0.77 -3.61 -1.20
C ALA A 190 -1.89 -3.48 -0.16
N VAL A 191 -1.71 -4.12 0.98
CA VAL A 191 -2.58 -4.00 2.15
C VAL A 191 -1.73 -3.51 3.30
N PHE A 192 -2.09 -2.39 3.88
CA PHE A 192 -1.25 -1.76 4.90
C PHE A 192 -2.05 -0.95 5.91
N PRO A 193 -1.70 -1.01 7.19
CA PRO A 193 -2.05 -0.01 8.18
C PRO A 193 -1.36 1.31 7.85
N ARG A 194 -2.03 2.41 8.16
CA ARG A 194 -1.58 3.77 7.93
C ARG A 194 -1.58 4.58 9.21
N VAL A 195 -0.56 5.40 9.38
CA VAL A 195 -0.51 6.46 10.38
C VAL A 195 -0.35 7.79 9.65
N LYS A 196 -1.29 8.70 9.86
CA LYS A 196 -1.28 10.05 9.28
C LYS A 196 -1.11 11.07 10.40
N TYR A 197 -0.22 12.03 10.19
CA TYR A 197 -0.03 13.20 11.04
C TYR A 197 -0.37 14.46 10.26
N THR A 198 -1.29 15.27 10.78
CA THR A 198 -1.71 16.55 10.18
C THR A 198 -1.17 17.71 11.02
N PHE A 199 -0.50 18.65 10.39
CA PHE A 199 0.16 19.80 11.04
C PHE A 199 -0.81 20.89 11.44
#